data_3479efcb110eafb6a8903f3170c3f5c9
#
_entry.id   3479efcb110eafb6a8903f3170c3f5c9
#
_cell.length_a   1.000
_cell.length_b   1.000
_cell.length_c   1.000
_cell.angle_alpha   90.00
_cell.angle_beta   90.00
_cell.angle_gamma   90.00
#
_symmetry.space_group_name_H-M   'P 1'
#
loop_
_entity.id
_entity.type
_entity.pdbx_description
1 polymer ?
#
loop_
_entity_poly.entity_id
_entity_poly.type
_entity_poly.pdbx_seq_one_letter_code
_entity_poly.pdbx_strand_id
1 'polypeptide(L)'
;MSTHQTGLHAFLNDPAQGLAPDNPLSVLLLQVADTVKTLSAMIAQGAIADMTSKLESRNVQGETQMKLDLMSNDLFIEQLKSGGLTHGLASEEMDETVLLATQPGKAPFLVIFDPLDGSSNVPINVSIGSIFSVLQAPADYLAEAADYLQAGGRQLAAGYALYGPAAMLVLTVGKGTHGFTLDHESNEFVLTHPAISIPEDTAEFAINASNERFWEPPVKRYVAECKAGSDDVRAKDFNMRWVASMVADIHRILMRGGIYLYPKDNKDHTKAGRLRLMYEANPMAMLVEQAGGVASTGRMRILEIEPADVHQRVPVVMGSRNEVLRLERYHQDYDTGKDESGKSPFFSDRSFYM
;
A
#
# COMPACT_ATOMS: atom_id res chain seq x y z
N MET A 1 -34.44 -10.41 -8.35
CA MET A 1 -34.17 -9.28 -9.25
C MET A 1 -32.65 -9.29 -9.45
N SER A 2 -32.20 -9.71 -10.65
CA SER A 2 -30.78 -9.67 -10.99
C SER A 2 -30.41 -8.19 -11.19
N THR A 3 -29.84 -7.57 -10.18
CA THR A 3 -29.14 -6.30 -10.36
C THR A 3 -27.94 -6.63 -11.24
N HIS A 4 -27.89 -6.10 -12.46
CA HIS A 4 -26.70 -6.18 -13.30
C HIS A 4 -25.54 -5.56 -12.52
N GLN A 5 -24.72 -6.41 -11.93
CA GLN A 5 -23.51 -5.97 -11.24
C GLN A 5 -22.50 -5.55 -12.30
N THR A 6 -21.88 -4.38 -12.13
CA THR A 6 -20.89 -3.84 -13.07
C THR A 6 -19.59 -4.63 -12.93
N GLY A 7 -19.18 -5.34 -13.97
CA GLY A 7 -17.87 -6.00 -14.01
C GLY A 7 -16.74 -4.99 -14.22
N LEU A 8 -15.50 -5.37 -13.87
CA LEU A 8 -14.32 -4.53 -13.97
C LEU A 8 -14.11 -4.00 -15.41
N HIS A 9 -14.32 -4.86 -16.42
CA HIS A 9 -14.20 -4.44 -17.83
C HIS A 9 -15.18 -3.31 -18.17
N ALA A 10 -16.45 -3.43 -17.79
CA ALA A 10 -17.46 -2.39 -18.05
C ALA A 10 -17.14 -1.09 -17.28
N PHE A 11 -16.64 -1.21 -16.04
CA PHE A 11 -16.21 -0.07 -15.23
C PHE A 11 -15.05 0.70 -15.85
N LEU A 12 -14.00 0.01 -16.31
CA LEU A 12 -12.81 0.65 -16.90
C LEU A 12 -13.09 1.31 -18.24
N ASN A 13 -14.12 0.87 -18.97
CA ASN A 13 -14.57 1.47 -20.24
C ASN A 13 -15.71 2.49 -20.04
N ASP A 14 -16.10 2.80 -18.80
CA ASP A 14 -17.07 3.86 -18.53
C ASP A 14 -16.39 5.23 -18.72
N PRO A 15 -16.93 6.13 -19.59
CA PRO A 15 -16.42 7.49 -19.76
C PRO A 15 -16.29 8.29 -18.46
N ALA A 16 -17.06 7.97 -17.43
CA ALA A 16 -16.97 8.59 -16.10
C ALA A 16 -15.58 8.37 -15.44
N GLN A 17 -14.87 7.31 -15.81
CA GLN A 17 -13.52 7.04 -15.36
C GLN A 17 -12.45 7.89 -16.08
N GLY A 18 -12.84 8.64 -17.10
CA GLY A 18 -11.93 9.48 -17.90
C GLY A 18 -11.03 8.68 -18.83
N LEU A 19 -11.29 7.40 -19.02
CA LEU A 19 -10.60 6.53 -19.98
C LEU A 19 -11.46 6.43 -21.26
N ALA A 20 -10.81 6.46 -22.42
CA ALA A 20 -11.48 6.16 -23.67
C ALA A 20 -11.76 4.65 -23.77
N PRO A 21 -12.75 4.21 -24.52
CA PRO A 21 -12.94 2.79 -24.83
C PRO A 21 -11.64 2.20 -25.40
N ASP A 22 -11.31 0.98 -24.98
CA ASP A 22 -10.07 0.26 -25.38
C ASP A 22 -8.76 1.02 -25.07
N ASN A 23 -8.78 1.91 -24.06
CA ASN A 23 -7.58 2.58 -23.60
C ASN A 23 -6.52 1.56 -23.19
N PRO A 24 -5.24 1.71 -23.62
CA PRO A 24 -4.17 0.78 -23.22
C PRO A 24 -4.05 0.58 -21.70
N LEU A 25 -4.34 1.61 -20.89
CA LEU A 25 -4.34 1.46 -19.41
C LEU A 25 -5.46 0.53 -18.95
N SER A 26 -6.66 0.60 -19.54
CA SER A 26 -7.74 -0.34 -19.21
C SER A 26 -7.35 -1.78 -19.51
N VAL A 27 -6.70 -2.02 -20.66
CA VAL A 27 -6.23 -3.36 -21.06
C VAL A 27 -5.15 -3.86 -20.09
N LEU A 28 -4.19 -3.02 -19.70
CA LEU A 28 -3.17 -3.37 -18.71
C LEU A 28 -3.80 -3.74 -17.35
N LEU A 29 -4.77 -2.94 -16.87
CA LEU A 29 -5.44 -3.20 -15.60
C LEU A 29 -6.25 -4.50 -15.61
N LEU A 30 -6.84 -4.88 -16.75
CA LEU A 30 -7.48 -6.18 -16.93
C LEU A 30 -6.45 -7.33 -16.88
N GLN A 31 -5.27 -7.15 -17.47
CA GLN A 31 -4.17 -8.10 -17.35
C GLN A 31 -3.73 -8.31 -15.90
N VAL A 32 -3.57 -7.20 -15.14
CA VAL A 32 -3.27 -7.29 -13.70
C VAL A 32 -4.39 -8.05 -12.98
N ALA A 33 -5.65 -7.79 -13.31
CA ALA A 33 -6.78 -8.49 -12.70
C ALA A 33 -6.74 -10.01 -13.00
N ASP A 34 -6.37 -10.42 -14.21
CA ASP A 34 -6.23 -11.84 -14.56
C ASP A 34 -5.05 -12.50 -13.84
N THR A 35 -3.95 -11.77 -13.63
CA THR A 35 -2.84 -12.21 -12.79
C THR A 35 -3.30 -12.44 -11.35
N VAL A 36 -4.07 -11.51 -10.79
CA VAL A 36 -4.64 -11.60 -9.44
C VAL A 36 -5.60 -12.79 -9.31
N LYS A 37 -6.44 -13.06 -10.30
CA LYS A 37 -7.33 -14.26 -10.30
C LYS A 37 -6.50 -15.55 -10.21
N THR A 38 -5.46 -15.65 -11.03
CA THR A 38 -4.56 -16.81 -11.03
C THR A 38 -3.85 -16.97 -9.68
N LEU A 39 -3.30 -15.88 -9.16
CA LEU A 39 -2.60 -15.90 -7.87
C LEU A 39 -3.54 -16.21 -6.71
N SER A 40 -4.77 -15.68 -6.73
CA SER A 40 -5.80 -16.02 -5.74
C SER A 40 -6.10 -17.52 -5.70
N ALA A 41 -6.21 -18.15 -6.87
CA ALA A 41 -6.43 -19.59 -6.97
C ALA A 41 -5.23 -20.39 -6.45
N MET A 42 -4.00 -19.93 -6.71
CA MET A 42 -2.78 -20.55 -6.18
C MET A 42 -2.70 -20.43 -4.65
N ILE A 43 -2.94 -19.25 -4.10
CA ILE A 43 -2.92 -18.99 -2.65
C ILE A 43 -3.96 -19.84 -1.92
N ALA A 44 -5.16 -20.00 -2.51
CA ALA A 44 -6.23 -20.84 -1.94
C ALA A 44 -5.82 -22.31 -1.77
N GLN A 45 -4.84 -22.80 -2.51
CA GLN A 45 -4.28 -24.16 -2.34
C GLN A 45 -3.30 -24.23 -1.15
N GLY A 46 -2.67 -23.13 -0.77
CA GLY A 46 -1.86 -22.99 0.43
C GLY A 46 -0.87 -24.14 0.67
N ALA A 47 -0.93 -24.72 1.86
CA ALA A 47 -0.04 -25.82 2.26
C ALA A 47 -0.23 -27.11 1.45
N ILE A 48 -1.38 -27.33 0.80
CA ILE A 48 -1.63 -28.52 -0.02
C ILE A 48 -0.66 -28.55 -1.22
N ALA A 49 -0.37 -27.37 -1.79
CA ALA A 49 0.56 -27.24 -2.91
C ALA A 49 2.00 -26.91 -2.48
N ASP A 50 2.36 -27.07 -1.19
CA ASP A 50 3.67 -26.75 -0.63
C ASP A 50 4.13 -25.30 -0.92
N MET A 51 3.19 -24.37 -0.96
CA MET A 51 3.47 -22.96 -1.27
C MET A 51 3.89 -22.15 -0.03
N THR A 52 3.69 -22.71 1.17
CA THR A 52 3.96 -22.04 2.45
C THR A 52 5.37 -22.31 2.98
N SER A 53 6.21 -23.03 2.24
CA SER A 53 7.57 -23.33 2.64
C SER A 53 8.47 -22.11 2.54
N LYS A 54 9.35 -21.94 3.55
CA LYS A 54 10.42 -20.95 3.53
C LYS A 54 11.57 -21.45 2.68
N LEU A 55 12.16 -20.54 1.91
CA LEU A 55 13.38 -20.81 1.18
C LEU A 55 14.59 -20.43 2.04
N GLU A 56 15.75 -21.02 1.76
CA GLU A 56 17.03 -20.62 2.35
C GLU A 56 17.53 -19.28 1.77
N SER A 57 16.96 -18.84 0.64
CA SER A 57 17.26 -17.58 -0.01
C SER A 57 16.69 -16.37 0.73
N ARG A 58 17.35 -15.24 0.55
CA ARG A 58 16.86 -13.93 0.99
C ARG A 58 16.69 -13.04 -0.23
N ASN A 59 15.67 -12.18 -0.20
CA ASN A 59 15.51 -11.16 -1.23
C ASN A 59 16.58 -10.06 -1.06
N VAL A 60 16.62 -9.15 -2.00
CA VAL A 60 17.50 -7.98 -2.03
C VAL A 60 17.41 -7.10 -0.79
N GLN A 61 16.30 -7.20 -0.07
CA GLN A 61 16.03 -6.49 1.17
C GLN A 61 16.58 -7.22 2.41
N GLY A 62 17.14 -8.44 2.24
CA GLY A 62 17.63 -9.30 3.30
C GLY A 62 16.53 -10.05 4.06
N GLU A 63 15.31 -10.06 3.54
CA GLU A 63 14.16 -10.77 4.11
C GLU A 63 14.14 -12.22 3.61
N THR A 64 13.69 -13.15 4.46
CA THR A 64 13.60 -14.58 4.08
C THR A 64 12.44 -14.73 3.10
N GLN A 65 12.74 -15.21 1.89
CA GLN A 65 11.76 -15.44 0.84
C GLN A 65 10.92 -16.68 1.13
N MET A 66 9.64 -16.57 0.82
CA MET A 66 8.74 -17.71 0.71
C MET A 66 8.73 -18.22 -0.74
N LYS A 67 8.46 -19.49 -0.93
CA LYS A 67 8.29 -20.04 -2.28
C LYS A 67 7.20 -19.28 -3.08
N LEU A 68 6.16 -18.85 -2.39
CA LEU A 68 5.06 -18.10 -2.97
C LEU A 68 5.49 -16.70 -3.45
N ASP A 69 6.45 -16.02 -2.79
CA ASP A 69 6.97 -14.72 -3.23
C ASP A 69 7.56 -14.83 -4.63
N LEU A 70 8.44 -15.81 -4.86
CA LEU A 70 9.07 -16.04 -6.17
C LEU A 70 8.03 -16.43 -7.22
N MET A 71 7.11 -17.34 -6.89
CA MET A 71 6.06 -17.75 -7.83
C MET A 71 5.14 -16.61 -8.21
N SER A 72 4.80 -15.73 -7.26
CA SER A 72 3.98 -14.54 -7.50
C SER A 72 4.73 -13.54 -8.40
N ASN A 73 6.01 -13.32 -8.11
CA ASN A 73 6.86 -12.44 -8.92
C ASN A 73 6.98 -12.95 -10.37
N ASP A 74 7.28 -14.21 -10.57
CA ASP A 74 7.39 -14.81 -11.90
C ASP A 74 6.09 -14.72 -12.68
N LEU A 75 4.95 -14.98 -12.02
CA LEU A 75 3.63 -14.86 -12.62
C LEU A 75 3.33 -13.43 -13.09
N PHE A 76 3.60 -12.41 -12.26
CA PHE A 76 3.43 -11.01 -12.66
C PHE A 76 4.29 -10.66 -13.86
N ILE A 77 5.58 -11.05 -13.85
CA ILE A 77 6.52 -10.80 -14.97
C ILE A 77 6.01 -11.43 -16.26
N GLU A 78 5.64 -12.71 -16.23
CA GLU A 78 5.17 -13.46 -17.40
C GLU A 78 3.89 -12.83 -18.00
N GLN A 79 2.92 -12.53 -17.16
CA GLN A 79 1.65 -11.95 -17.60
C GLN A 79 1.85 -10.54 -18.17
N LEU A 80 2.56 -9.66 -17.48
CA LEU A 80 2.83 -8.29 -17.95
C LEU A 80 3.66 -8.27 -19.24
N LYS A 81 4.58 -9.22 -19.41
CA LYS A 81 5.35 -9.38 -20.65
C LYS A 81 4.48 -9.81 -21.83
N SER A 82 3.56 -10.73 -21.61
CA SER A 82 2.71 -11.30 -22.69
C SER A 82 1.78 -10.28 -23.34
N GLY A 83 1.35 -9.24 -22.60
CA GLY A 83 0.40 -8.23 -23.08
C GLY A 83 1.01 -7.15 -23.98
N GLY A 84 2.31 -6.99 -23.96
CA GLY A 84 2.99 -6.03 -24.85
C GLY A 84 2.76 -4.55 -24.53
N LEU A 85 2.08 -4.22 -23.42
CA LEU A 85 1.80 -2.85 -22.99
C LEU A 85 2.81 -2.33 -21.95
N THR A 86 3.52 -3.25 -21.30
CA THR A 86 4.53 -2.92 -20.29
C THR A 86 5.89 -2.72 -20.94
N HIS A 87 6.41 -1.50 -20.85
CA HIS A 87 7.73 -1.13 -21.34
C HIS A 87 8.83 -1.76 -20.50
N GLY A 88 8.62 -1.74 -19.20
CA GLY A 88 9.50 -2.35 -18.22
C GLY A 88 8.84 -2.42 -16.86
N LEU A 89 9.45 -3.13 -15.93
CA LEU A 89 8.92 -3.37 -14.60
C LEU A 89 9.99 -3.30 -13.51
N ALA A 90 9.55 -3.02 -12.30
CA ALA A 90 10.33 -3.11 -11.07
C ALA A 90 9.51 -3.87 -10.01
N SER A 91 10.15 -4.75 -9.27
CA SER A 91 9.53 -5.57 -8.23
C SER A 91 10.32 -5.49 -6.93
N GLU A 92 9.62 -5.69 -5.81
CA GLU A 92 10.26 -5.86 -4.50
C GLU A 92 11.27 -7.01 -4.49
N GLU A 93 10.99 -8.08 -5.24
CA GLU A 93 11.77 -9.33 -5.25
C GLU A 93 12.99 -9.29 -6.20
N MET A 94 13.22 -8.17 -6.89
CA MET A 94 14.31 -8.01 -7.86
C MET A 94 15.21 -6.84 -7.51
N ASP A 95 16.53 -7.03 -7.65
CA ASP A 95 17.54 -5.97 -7.44
C ASP A 95 17.44 -4.84 -8.46
N GLU A 96 17.16 -5.21 -9.71
CA GLU A 96 17.20 -4.32 -10.86
C GLU A 96 15.86 -4.28 -11.59
N THR A 97 15.62 -3.19 -12.30
CA THR A 97 14.48 -3.06 -13.20
C THR A 97 14.64 -3.96 -14.42
N VAL A 98 13.54 -4.48 -14.95
CA VAL A 98 13.53 -5.33 -16.15
C VAL A 98 12.92 -4.58 -17.32
N LEU A 99 13.68 -4.42 -18.39
CA LEU A 99 13.20 -3.89 -19.65
C LEU A 99 12.50 -5.01 -20.44
N LEU A 100 11.25 -4.79 -20.84
CA LEU A 100 10.46 -5.72 -21.64
C LEU A 100 10.27 -5.25 -23.08
N ALA A 101 10.20 -3.94 -23.31
CA ALA A 101 10.06 -3.36 -24.64
C ALA A 101 11.32 -3.53 -25.46
N THR A 102 11.15 -3.85 -26.74
CA THR A 102 12.25 -3.98 -27.71
C THR A 102 12.41 -2.77 -28.62
N GLN A 103 11.44 -1.86 -28.59
CA GLN A 103 11.41 -0.63 -29.38
C GLN A 103 10.74 0.50 -28.58
N PRO A 104 11.24 1.74 -28.71
CA PRO A 104 10.60 2.92 -28.12
C PRO A 104 9.14 3.09 -28.58
N GLY A 105 8.28 3.63 -27.70
CA GLY A 105 6.89 3.99 -28.00
C GLY A 105 5.92 2.83 -28.22
N LYS A 106 6.37 1.59 -28.21
CA LYS A 106 5.52 0.41 -28.44
C LYS A 106 4.72 0.02 -27.20
N ALA A 107 5.30 0.16 -26.03
CA ALA A 107 4.68 -0.18 -24.76
C ALA A 107 4.68 1.08 -23.88
N PRO A 108 3.50 1.63 -23.53
CA PRO A 108 3.43 2.96 -22.92
C PRO A 108 3.66 3.00 -21.42
N PHE A 109 3.76 1.84 -20.72
CA PHE A 109 3.72 1.83 -19.26
C PHE A 109 4.97 1.21 -18.63
N LEU A 110 5.38 1.80 -17.50
CA LEU A 110 6.21 1.18 -16.49
C LEU A 110 5.30 0.66 -15.38
N VAL A 111 5.53 -0.58 -14.93
CA VAL A 111 4.77 -1.19 -13.84
C VAL A 111 5.71 -1.48 -12.69
N ILE A 112 5.34 -1.02 -11.51
CA ILE A 112 6.09 -1.22 -10.26
C ILE A 112 5.18 -1.97 -9.30
N PHE A 113 5.66 -3.05 -8.70
CA PHE A 113 4.80 -3.90 -7.87
C PHE A 113 5.54 -4.58 -6.72
N ASP A 114 4.78 -4.84 -5.67
CA ASP A 114 5.06 -5.82 -4.64
C ASP A 114 4.19 -7.05 -4.95
N PRO A 115 4.77 -8.17 -5.34
CA PRO A 115 3.99 -9.34 -5.75
C PRO A 115 3.22 -9.97 -4.59
N LEU A 116 3.71 -9.84 -3.34
CA LEU A 116 3.07 -10.48 -2.19
C LEU A 116 3.35 -9.77 -0.85
N ASP A 117 2.70 -8.61 -0.63
CA ASP A 117 2.74 -7.90 0.66
C ASP A 117 2.27 -8.79 1.82
N GLY A 118 3.03 -8.77 2.88
CA GLY A 118 2.72 -9.49 4.10
C GLY A 118 3.00 -10.99 4.03
N SER A 119 3.93 -11.45 3.19
CA SER A 119 4.26 -12.87 2.97
C SER A 119 4.60 -13.64 4.25
N SER A 120 5.07 -12.97 5.30
CA SER A 120 5.25 -13.57 6.63
C SER A 120 3.97 -14.13 7.25
N ASN A 121 2.80 -13.70 6.77
CA ASN A 121 1.48 -14.17 7.20
C ASN A 121 1.02 -15.44 6.45
N VAL A 122 1.67 -15.82 5.36
CA VAL A 122 1.32 -17.02 4.56
C VAL A 122 1.28 -18.29 5.41
N PRO A 123 2.30 -18.61 6.22
CA PRO A 123 2.32 -19.85 7.01
C PRO A 123 1.24 -19.94 8.09
N ILE A 124 0.67 -18.80 8.48
CA ILE A 124 -0.35 -18.73 9.54
C ILE A 124 -1.74 -18.40 8.99
N ASN A 125 -1.89 -18.42 7.67
CA ASN A 125 -3.16 -18.23 6.95
C ASN A 125 -3.89 -16.91 7.30
N VAL A 126 -3.14 -15.82 7.40
CA VAL A 126 -3.67 -14.46 7.60
C VAL A 126 -3.60 -13.72 6.26
N SER A 127 -4.51 -12.75 6.07
CA SER A 127 -4.66 -12.01 4.81
C SER A 127 -3.34 -11.37 4.36
N ILE A 128 -3.06 -11.53 3.08
CA ILE A 128 -1.93 -11.01 2.32
C ILE A 128 -2.43 -10.32 1.06
N GLY A 129 -1.55 -9.72 0.27
CA GLY A 129 -1.98 -9.08 -0.97
C GLY A 129 -0.85 -8.81 -1.94
N SER A 130 -1.19 -8.26 -3.11
CA SER A 130 -0.26 -7.73 -4.08
C SER A 130 -0.52 -6.24 -4.27
N ILE A 131 0.51 -5.44 -4.45
CA ILE A 131 0.39 -3.99 -4.64
C ILE A 131 0.98 -3.62 -6.00
N PHE A 132 0.36 -2.72 -6.74
CA PHE A 132 0.89 -2.27 -8.02
C PHE A 132 0.68 -0.77 -8.27
N SER A 133 1.57 -0.22 -9.08
CA SER A 133 1.57 1.15 -9.56
C SER A 133 1.91 1.17 -11.05
N VAL A 134 1.24 2.05 -11.80
CA VAL A 134 1.46 2.25 -13.23
C VAL A 134 1.94 3.67 -13.48
N LEU A 135 3.09 3.79 -14.15
CA LEU A 135 3.70 5.05 -14.54
C LEU A 135 3.78 5.15 -16.08
N GLN A 136 3.94 6.37 -16.59
CA GLN A 136 4.18 6.61 -18.00
C GLN A 136 5.61 6.22 -18.36
N ALA A 137 5.79 5.39 -19.39
CA ALA A 137 7.10 5.11 -19.98
C ALA A 137 7.57 6.23 -20.91
N PRO A 138 8.87 6.38 -21.15
CA PRO A 138 9.39 7.26 -22.18
C PRO A 138 8.90 6.82 -23.59
N ALA A 139 8.56 7.81 -24.43
CA ALA A 139 8.02 7.55 -25.78
C ALA A 139 9.13 7.34 -26.84
N ASP A 140 10.26 8.03 -26.67
CA ASP A 140 11.25 8.19 -27.73
C ASP A 140 12.51 7.33 -27.54
N TYR A 141 12.67 6.70 -26.38
CA TYR A 141 13.81 5.82 -26.05
C TYR A 141 13.39 4.65 -25.16
N LEU A 142 14.27 3.67 -25.01
CA LEU A 142 14.07 2.55 -24.07
C LEU A 142 14.34 3.02 -22.65
N ALA A 143 13.44 2.71 -21.73
CA ALA A 143 13.53 3.15 -20.34
C ALA A 143 14.81 2.65 -19.65
N GLU A 144 15.38 3.53 -18.86
CA GLU A 144 16.49 3.25 -17.95
C GLU A 144 15.97 3.25 -16.50
N ALA A 145 16.78 2.83 -15.54
CA ALA A 145 16.40 2.79 -14.13
C ALA A 145 15.92 4.15 -13.59
N ALA A 146 16.47 5.26 -14.08
CA ALA A 146 16.07 6.60 -13.68
C ALA A 146 14.63 6.96 -14.09
N ASP A 147 14.09 6.37 -15.16
CA ASP A 147 12.74 6.65 -15.64
C ASP A 147 11.65 6.12 -14.71
N TYR A 148 11.97 5.17 -13.85
CA TYR A 148 11.08 4.66 -12.81
C TYR A 148 10.97 5.64 -11.63
N LEU A 149 11.99 6.47 -11.39
CA LEU A 149 12.09 7.35 -10.24
C LEU A 149 11.18 8.58 -10.39
N GLN A 150 9.88 8.34 -10.51
CA GLN A 150 8.86 9.38 -10.62
C GLN A 150 8.15 9.56 -9.29
N ALA A 151 7.87 10.82 -8.90
CA ALA A 151 7.08 11.12 -7.72
C ALA A 151 5.71 10.43 -7.78
N GLY A 152 5.18 9.99 -6.63
CA GLY A 152 3.94 9.24 -6.53
C GLY A 152 2.71 9.96 -7.14
N GLY A 153 2.74 11.30 -7.20
CA GLY A 153 1.73 12.09 -7.88
C GLY A 153 1.65 11.91 -9.41
N ARG A 154 2.64 11.24 -10.02
CA ARG A 154 2.69 10.92 -11.46
C ARG A 154 2.07 9.56 -11.82
N GLN A 155 1.63 8.79 -10.84
CA GLN A 155 0.97 7.51 -11.08
C GLN A 155 -0.28 7.70 -11.96
N LEU A 156 -0.39 6.90 -13.01
CA LEU A 156 -1.58 6.85 -13.88
C LEU A 156 -2.69 6.00 -13.27
N ALA A 157 -2.28 4.95 -12.56
CA ALA A 157 -3.16 4.08 -11.80
C ALA A 157 -2.38 3.45 -10.65
N ALA A 158 -3.11 3.10 -9.60
CA ALA A 158 -2.60 2.32 -8.48
C ALA A 158 -3.66 1.37 -7.98
N GLY A 159 -3.24 0.25 -7.40
CA GLY A 159 -4.16 -0.71 -6.83
C GLY A 159 -3.47 -1.76 -5.98
N TYR A 160 -4.30 -2.52 -5.30
CA TYR A 160 -3.87 -3.73 -4.61
C TYR A 160 -4.91 -4.85 -4.75
N ALA A 161 -4.43 -6.06 -4.70
CA ALA A 161 -5.25 -7.23 -4.45
C ALA A 161 -5.18 -7.60 -2.96
N LEU A 162 -6.30 -7.99 -2.37
CA LEU A 162 -6.38 -8.58 -1.04
C LEU A 162 -6.82 -10.04 -1.16
N TYR A 163 -5.99 -10.94 -0.66
CA TYR A 163 -6.28 -12.38 -0.55
C TYR A 163 -6.68 -12.69 0.89
N GLY A 164 -7.99 -12.63 1.16
CA GLY A 164 -8.61 -12.81 2.47
C GLY A 164 -9.84 -13.72 2.40
N PRO A 165 -10.86 -13.49 3.23
CA PRO A 165 -12.12 -14.25 3.16
C PRO A 165 -12.80 -14.20 1.78
N ALA A 166 -12.59 -13.12 1.04
CA ALA A 166 -12.84 -13.01 -0.39
C ALA A 166 -11.59 -12.43 -1.07
N ALA A 167 -11.37 -12.78 -2.34
CA ALA A 167 -10.38 -12.10 -3.15
C ALA A 167 -10.96 -10.77 -3.64
N MET A 168 -10.28 -9.66 -3.35
CA MET A 168 -10.70 -8.34 -3.76
C MET A 168 -9.59 -7.63 -4.53
N LEU A 169 -9.99 -6.83 -5.51
CA LEU A 169 -9.14 -5.87 -6.22
C LEU A 169 -9.63 -4.46 -5.89
N VAL A 170 -8.78 -3.63 -5.33
CA VAL A 170 -9.07 -2.23 -5.07
C VAL A 170 -8.15 -1.38 -5.93
N LEU A 171 -8.70 -0.45 -6.70
CA LEU A 171 -7.92 0.36 -7.63
C LEU A 171 -8.45 1.78 -7.77
N THR A 172 -7.58 2.63 -8.29
CA THR A 172 -7.89 3.99 -8.75
C THR A 172 -7.18 4.28 -10.08
N VAL A 173 -7.86 5.05 -10.92
CA VAL A 173 -7.31 5.67 -12.14
C VAL A 173 -7.34 7.20 -12.01
N GLY A 174 -7.29 7.72 -10.77
CA GLY A 174 -7.37 9.14 -10.46
C GLY A 174 -8.81 9.70 -10.42
N LYS A 175 -9.83 8.84 -10.36
CA LYS A 175 -11.26 9.18 -10.31
C LYS A 175 -11.97 8.49 -9.13
N GLY A 176 -11.39 8.63 -7.94
CA GLY A 176 -11.84 7.92 -6.75
C GLY A 176 -11.25 6.52 -6.63
N THR A 177 -11.47 5.91 -5.48
CA THR A 177 -11.02 4.54 -5.17
C THR A 177 -12.21 3.60 -5.20
N HIS A 178 -12.08 2.46 -5.88
CA HIS A 178 -13.17 1.51 -6.10
C HIS A 178 -12.72 0.09 -5.77
N GLY A 179 -13.62 -0.69 -5.16
CA GLY A 179 -13.35 -2.07 -4.76
C GLY A 179 -14.22 -3.08 -5.51
N PHE A 180 -13.57 -4.11 -6.00
CA PHE A 180 -14.16 -5.21 -6.76
C PHE A 180 -13.94 -6.52 -6.01
N THR A 181 -14.94 -7.37 -5.96
CA THR A 181 -14.84 -8.72 -5.39
C THR A 181 -14.83 -9.74 -6.52
N LEU A 182 -13.96 -10.74 -6.43
CA LEU A 182 -13.93 -11.85 -7.37
C LEU A 182 -15.16 -12.73 -7.15
N ASP A 183 -16.01 -12.78 -8.16
CA ASP A 183 -17.08 -13.77 -8.23
C ASP A 183 -16.53 -15.07 -8.80
N HIS A 184 -16.50 -16.12 -7.98
CA HIS A 184 -15.96 -17.42 -8.36
C HIS A 184 -16.84 -18.19 -9.37
N GLU A 185 -18.13 -17.85 -9.51
CA GLU A 185 -19.01 -18.50 -10.47
C GLU A 185 -18.74 -17.97 -11.89
N SER A 186 -18.67 -16.68 -12.06
CA SER A 186 -18.36 -16.04 -13.35
C SER A 186 -16.86 -15.89 -13.62
N ASN A 187 -16.02 -16.04 -12.61
CA ASN A 187 -14.58 -15.74 -12.64
C ASN A 187 -14.29 -14.28 -13.04
N GLU A 188 -15.16 -13.33 -12.61
CA GLU A 188 -15.05 -11.92 -12.92
C GLU A 188 -14.94 -11.06 -11.65
N PHE A 189 -14.19 -9.97 -11.74
CA PHE A 189 -14.21 -8.95 -10.70
C PHE A 189 -15.43 -8.04 -10.85
N VAL A 190 -16.27 -8.03 -9.83
CA VAL A 190 -17.54 -7.31 -9.79
C VAL A 190 -17.44 -6.13 -8.84
N LEU A 191 -17.90 -4.95 -9.25
CA LEU A 191 -17.88 -3.73 -8.44
C LEU A 191 -18.81 -3.90 -7.23
N THR A 192 -18.22 -4.02 -6.05
CA THR A 192 -18.95 -4.18 -4.78
C THR A 192 -18.85 -2.95 -3.88
N HIS A 193 -17.78 -2.15 -4.04
CA HIS A 193 -17.51 -0.97 -3.24
C HIS A 193 -17.22 0.22 -4.18
N PRO A 194 -18.27 0.85 -4.73
CA PRO A 194 -18.10 2.04 -5.56
C PRO A 194 -17.73 3.25 -4.72
N ALA A 195 -16.80 4.08 -5.22
CA ALA A 195 -16.42 5.36 -4.62
C ALA A 195 -16.18 5.27 -3.11
N ILE A 196 -15.23 4.41 -2.71
CA ILE A 196 -14.82 4.24 -1.32
C ILE A 196 -14.44 5.61 -0.73
N SER A 197 -14.92 5.92 0.47
CA SER A 197 -14.64 7.17 1.17
C SER A 197 -14.21 6.90 2.60
N ILE A 198 -13.04 7.40 2.97
CA ILE A 198 -12.51 7.31 4.34
C ILE A 198 -13.15 8.42 5.20
N PRO A 199 -13.78 8.10 6.33
CA PRO A 199 -14.24 9.11 7.27
C PRO A 199 -13.09 10.00 7.76
N GLU A 200 -13.32 11.32 7.85
CA GLU A 200 -12.31 12.27 8.32
C GLU A 200 -11.86 11.99 9.76
N ASP A 201 -12.81 11.56 10.60
CA ASP A 201 -12.59 11.18 11.99
C ASP A 201 -12.64 9.66 12.17
N THR A 202 -11.84 9.15 13.11
CA THR A 202 -11.82 7.73 13.46
C THR A 202 -11.57 7.50 14.93
N ALA A 203 -11.83 6.28 15.39
CA ALA A 203 -11.46 5.75 16.71
C ALA A 203 -10.59 4.48 16.58
N GLU A 204 -9.88 4.32 15.47
CA GLU A 204 -9.00 3.17 15.24
C GLU A 204 -7.61 3.63 14.80
N PHE A 205 -6.58 2.94 15.33
CA PHE A 205 -5.21 3.10 14.89
C PHE A 205 -4.53 1.74 14.73
N ALA A 206 -3.59 1.67 13.80
CA ALA A 206 -2.78 0.49 13.52
C ALA A 206 -1.30 0.84 13.67
N ILE A 207 -0.60 0.17 14.58
CA ILE A 207 0.83 0.34 14.79
C ILE A 207 1.41 -0.91 15.46
N ASN A 208 2.67 -1.25 15.15
CA ASN A 208 3.38 -2.28 15.91
C ASN A 208 3.85 -1.73 17.26
N ALA A 209 3.01 -1.90 18.29
CA ALA A 209 3.25 -1.37 19.63
C ALA A 209 4.54 -1.90 20.29
N SER A 210 5.07 -3.06 19.85
CA SER A 210 6.34 -3.59 20.37
C SER A 210 7.57 -2.72 20.08
N ASN A 211 7.43 -1.79 19.12
CA ASN A 211 8.46 -0.84 18.74
C ASN A 211 8.39 0.50 19.49
N GLU A 212 7.49 0.66 20.49
CA GLU A 212 7.28 1.93 21.23
C GLU A 212 8.58 2.56 21.72
N ARG A 213 9.52 1.75 22.24
CA ARG A 213 10.82 2.23 22.74
C ARG A 213 11.69 2.92 21.68
N PHE A 214 11.45 2.66 20.40
CA PHE A 214 12.23 3.18 19.29
C PHE A 214 11.57 4.35 18.57
N TRP A 215 10.28 4.65 18.84
CA TRP A 215 9.57 5.71 18.16
C TRP A 215 10.11 7.09 18.53
N GLU A 216 9.95 8.03 17.61
CA GLU A 216 10.16 9.46 17.88
C GLU A 216 9.11 9.99 18.90
N PRO A 217 9.42 11.05 19.66
CA PRO A 217 8.50 11.61 20.66
C PRO A 217 7.10 11.95 20.15
N PRO A 218 6.89 12.52 18.93
CA PRO A 218 5.57 12.81 18.40
C PRO A 218 4.69 11.56 18.29
N VAL A 219 5.25 10.44 17.85
CA VAL A 219 4.52 9.17 17.72
C VAL A 219 4.17 8.60 19.09
N LYS A 220 5.12 8.65 20.05
CA LYS A 220 4.86 8.24 21.44
C LYS A 220 3.71 9.04 22.05
N ARG A 221 3.73 10.37 21.86
CA ARG A 221 2.66 11.27 22.31
C ARG A 221 1.32 10.87 21.72
N TYR A 222 1.25 10.71 20.39
CA TYR A 222 0.03 10.36 19.69
C TYR A 222 -0.58 9.04 20.19
N VAL A 223 0.23 8.00 20.31
CA VAL A 223 -0.23 6.67 20.76
C VAL A 223 -0.62 6.69 22.25
N ALA A 224 0.12 7.43 23.09
CA ALA A 224 -0.23 7.60 24.49
C ALA A 224 -1.61 8.26 24.66
N GLU A 225 -1.89 9.33 23.91
CA GLU A 225 -3.19 9.99 23.88
C GLU A 225 -4.32 9.05 23.41
N CYS A 226 -4.07 8.22 22.38
CA CYS A 226 -5.04 7.20 21.93
C CYS A 226 -5.32 6.15 23.02
N LYS A 227 -4.29 5.75 23.78
CA LYS A 227 -4.43 4.76 24.88
C LYS A 227 -5.08 5.35 26.14
N ALA A 228 -4.95 6.65 26.37
CA ALA A 228 -5.54 7.33 27.52
C ALA A 228 -7.09 7.42 27.40
N GLY A 229 -7.62 7.39 26.19
CA GLY A 229 -9.06 7.26 25.97
C GLY A 229 -9.86 8.53 26.23
N SER A 230 -11.14 8.35 26.62
CA SER A 230 -12.11 9.42 26.80
C SER A 230 -11.81 10.36 27.97
N ASP A 231 -11.00 9.93 28.90
CA ASP A 231 -10.68 10.69 30.12
C ASP A 231 -9.53 11.70 29.91
N ASP A 232 -8.96 11.79 28.71
CA ASP A 232 -7.84 12.65 28.36
C ASP A 232 -8.18 13.57 27.16
N VAL A 233 -7.16 14.28 26.65
CA VAL A 233 -7.23 15.33 25.60
C VAL A 233 -7.96 14.89 24.32
N ARG A 234 -8.06 13.58 24.07
CA ARG A 234 -8.78 13.03 22.92
C ARG A 234 -10.30 12.95 23.16
N ALA A 235 -10.75 12.92 24.41
CA ALA A 235 -12.18 12.75 24.80
C ALA A 235 -12.88 11.62 24.02
N LYS A 236 -12.14 10.52 23.70
CA LYS A 236 -12.58 9.46 22.81
C LYS A 236 -11.77 8.19 23.03
N ASP A 237 -12.44 7.06 23.10
CA ASP A 237 -11.80 5.75 23.19
C ASP A 237 -11.36 5.26 21.82
N PHE A 238 -10.12 4.78 21.73
CA PHE A 238 -9.54 4.24 20.51
C PHE A 238 -9.31 2.73 20.62
N ASN A 239 -9.47 2.03 19.50
CA ASN A 239 -9.11 0.62 19.36
C ASN A 239 -7.84 0.48 18.51
N MET A 240 -6.86 -0.26 19.02
CA MET A 240 -5.71 -0.68 18.23
C MET A 240 -6.10 -1.89 17.37
N ARG A 241 -5.79 -1.81 16.08
CA ARG A 241 -5.97 -2.89 15.11
C ARG A 241 -4.69 -3.04 14.30
N TRP A 242 -4.04 -4.19 14.36
CA TRP A 242 -2.78 -4.47 13.67
C TRP A 242 -2.79 -5.88 13.10
N VAL A 243 -2.74 -6.01 11.76
CA VAL A 243 -2.70 -7.30 11.04
C VAL A 243 -1.28 -7.67 10.66
N ALA A 244 -0.39 -6.70 10.55
CA ALA A 244 1.00 -6.84 10.07
C ALA A 244 1.09 -7.24 8.58
N SER A 245 0.11 -6.84 7.77
CA SER A 245 0.13 -6.77 6.32
C SER A 245 -0.39 -5.38 5.96
N MET A 246 0.36 -4.62 5.17
CA MET A 246 -0.03 -3.27 4.80
C MET A 246 -1.34 -3.28 4.03
N VAL A 247 -1.50 -4.22 3.10
CA VAL A 247 -2.73 -4.37 2.32
C VAL A 247 -3.94 -4.58 3.24
N ALA A 248 -3.84 -5.47 4.22
CA ALA A 248 -4.97 -5.78 5.10
C ALA A 248 -5.32 -4.62 6.04
N ASP A 249 -4.31 -3.94 6.59
CA ASP A 249 -4.52 -2.79 7.47
C ASP A 249 -5.09 -1.59 6.70
N ILE A 250 -4.56 -1.27 5.50
CA ILE A 250 -5.07 -0.19 4.65
C ILE A 250 -6.47 -0.52 4.12
N HIS A 251 -6.73 -1.77 3.73
CA HIS A 251 -8.07 -2.19 3.31
C HIS A 251 -9.12 -1.90 4.40
N ARG A 252 -8.83 -2.27 5.65
CA ARG A 252 -9.71 -1.97 6.78
C ARG A 252 -9.94 -0.45 6.92
N ILE A 253 -8.90 0.36 6.76
CA ILE A 253 -8.97 1.82 6.87
C ILE A 253 -9.82 2.41 5.73
N LEU A 254 -9.64 1.94 4.51
CA LEU A 254 -10.48 2.33 3.37
C LEU A 254 -11.96 2.03 3.62
N MET A 255 -12.27 0.90 4.26
CA MET A 255 -13.67 0.47 4.49
C MET A 255 -14.36 1.18 5.64
N ARG A 256 -13.64 1.62 6.69
CA ARG A 256 -14.29 2.17 7.89
C ARG A 256 -13.54 3.28 8.62
N GLY A 257 -12.46 3.75 8.08
CA GLY A 257 -11.60 4.74 8.73
C GLY A 257 -10.55 4.11 9.64
N GLY A 258 -9.61 4.92 10.07
CA GLY A 258 -8.46 4.54 10.87
C GLY A 258 -7.22 5.31 10.46
N ILE A 259 -6.14 5.11 11.21
CA ILE A 259 -4.81 5.58 10.83
C ILE A 259 -3.82 4.41 10.87
N TYR A 260 -3.05 4.25 9.81
CA TYR A 260 -1.94 3.30 9.71
C TYR A 260 -0.64 4.02 10.00
N LEU A 261 0.15 3.44 10.89
CA LEU A 261 1.40 4.02 11.39
C LEU A 261 2.54 3.01 11.23
N TYR A 262 3.42 3.31 10.29
CA TYR A 262 4.75 2.68 10.21
C TYR A 262 5.82 3.79 10.24
N PRO A 263 5.98 4.46 11.40
CA PRO A 263 6.77 5.67 11.53
C PRO A 263 8.27 5.37 11.43
N LYS A 264 9.06 6.44 11.27
CA LYS A 264 10.50 6.38 11.51
C LYS A 264 10.77 5.89 12.94
N ASP A 265 11.74 5.01 13.08
CA ASP A 265 12.17 4.50 14.38
C ASP A 265 13.72 4.52 14.51
N ASN A 266 14.21 4.46 15.74
CA ASN A 266 15.62 4.48 16.07
C ASN A 266 16.23 3.07 16.20
N LYS A 267 15.53 2.02 15.80
CA LYS A 267 16.04 0.64 15.85
C LYS A 267 17.16 0.41 14.85
N ASP A 268 17.08 1.08 13.70
CA ASP A 268 18.10 1.08 12.67
C ASP A 268 18.23 2.50 12.09
N HIS A 269 19.23 3.24 12.55
CA HIS A 269 19.46 4.62 12.15
C HIS A 269 19.87 4.80 10.68
N THR A 270 20.26 3.72 10.00
CA THR A 270 20.64 3.75 8.58
C THR A 270 19.44 3.79 7.64
N LYS A 271 18.24 3.46 8.15
CA LYS A 271 17.01 3.41 7.37
C LYS A 271 16.12 4.62 7.66
N ALA A 272 15.70 5.31 6.61
CA ALA A 272 14.77 6.43 6.72
C ALA A 272 13.38 6.00 7.20
N GLY A 273 12.96 4.76 6.89
CA GLY A 273 11.71 4.12 7.26
C GLY A 273 11.78 2.61 7.09
N ARG A 274 10.65 1.95 7.12
CA ARG A 274 10.56 0.48 6.96
C ARG A 274 9.94 0.06 5.64
N LEU A 275 8.91 0.78 5.20
CA LEU A 275 8.18 0.50 3.98
C LEU A 275 8.86 1.16 2.78
N ARG A 276 8.62 0.63 1.60
CA ARG A 276 9.26 1.09 0.36
C ARG A 276 8.37 2.12 -0.32
N LEU A 277 9.01 3.16 -0.85
CA LEU A 277 8.29 4.27 -1.45
C LEU A 277 7.53 3.85 -2.70
N MET A 278 8.20 3.11 -3.61
CA MET A 278 7.73 2.96 -4.98
C MET A 278 6.62 1.93 -5.14
N TYR A 279 6.72 0.79 -4.47
CA TYR A 279 5.77 -0.32 -4.68
C TYR A 279 4.82 -0.58 -3.49
N GLU A 280 4.98 0.14 -2.36
CA GLU A 280 4.09 0.07 -1.20
C GLU A 280 3.47 1.45 -0.90
N ALA A 281 4.29 2.46 -0.51
CA ALA A 281 3.78 3.72 0.00
C ALA A 281 3.07 4.58 -1.06
N ASN A 282 3.65 4.73 -2.27
CA ASN A 282 3.07 5.53 -3.35
C ASN A 282 1.71 4.99 -3.83
N PRO A 283 1.56 3.69 -4.20
CA PRO A 283 0.26 3.18 -4.63
C PRO A 283 -0.78 3.26 -3.52
N MET A 284 -0.44 2.92 -2.28
CA MET A 284 -1.38 3.03 -1.16
C MET A 284 -1.73 4.49 -0.84
N ALA A 285 -0.78 5.43 -0.96
CA ALA A 285 -1.04 6.86 -0.80
C ALA A 285 -2.02 7.38 -1.84
N MET A 286 -1.88 6.99 -3.12
CA MET A 286 -2.82 7.38 -4.16
C MET A 286 -4.23 6.87 -3.85
N LEU A 287 -4.38 5.60 -3.46
CA LEU A 287 -5.68 5.01 -3.09
C LEU A 287 -6.32 5.72 -1.90
N VAL A 288 -5.54 5.97 -0.83
CA VAL A 288 -6.02 6.64 0.38
C VAL A 288 -6.46 8.08 0.09
N GLU A 289 -5.67 8.85 -0.68
CA GLU A 289 -6.02 10.23 -1.02
C GLU A 289 -7.22 10.32 -1.98
N GLN A 290 -7.33 9.41 -2.95
CA GLN A 290 -8.49 9.30 -3.83
C GLN A 290 -9.77 8.87 -3.08
N ALA A 291 -9.62 8.29 -1.89
CA ALA A 291 -10.72 7.99 -0.97
C ALA A 291 -10.97 9.11 0.07
N GLY A 292 -10.34 10.28 -0.06
CA GLY A 292 -10.54 11.43 0.85
C GLY A 292 -9.69 11.41 2.12
N GLY A 293 -8.80 10.43 2.29
CA GLY A 293 -7.82 10.37 3.36
C GLY A 293 -6.59 11.25 3.11
N VAL A 294 -5.55 11.09 3.91
CA VAL A 294 -4.24 11.75 3.78
C VAL A 294 -3.13 10.71 3.93
N ALA A 295 -2.03 10.89 3.17
CA ALA A 295 -0.85 10.04 3.22
C ALA A 295 0.44 10.87 3.38
N SER A 296 1.19 10.62 4.44
CA SER A 296 2.31 11.43 4.91
C SER A 296 3.45 10.56 5.45
N THR A 297 4.65 11.13 5.50
CA THR A 297 5.75 10.58 6.30
C THR A 297 5.69 11.02 7.77
N GLY A 298 4.68 11.81 8.13
CA GLY A 298 4.60 12.59 9.35
C GLY A 298 5.14 14.02 9.18
N ARG A 299 5.87 14.31 8.08
CA ARG A 299 6.47 15.62 7.79
C ARG A 299 6.26 16.10 6.36
N MET A 300 6.01 15.17 5.44
CA MET A 300 5.89 15.44 4.01
C MET A 300 4.83 14.52 3.41
N ARG A 301 4.06 15.03 2.46
CA ARG A 301 3.10 14.23 1.69
C ARG A 301 3.85 13.17 0.87
N ILE A 302 3.43 11.91 0.96
CA ILE A 302 4.11 10.78 0.31
C ILE A 302 4.18 10.97 -1.21
N LEU A 303 3.09 11.39 -1.85
CA LEU A 303 3.01 11.55 -3.30
C LEU A 303 3.90 12.66 -3.89
N GLU A 304 4.50 13.52 -3.05
CA GLU A 304 5.42 14.61 -3.45
C GLU A 304 6.90 14.23 -3.30
N ILE A 305 7.21 13.06 -2.77
CA ILE A 305 8.59 12.62 -2.60
C ILE A 305 9.16 12.26 -3.96
N GLU A 306 10.27 12.92 -4.33
CA GLU A 306 11.09 12.53 -5.48
C GLU A 306 11.93 11.32 -5.09
N PRO A 307 11.73 10.16 -5.72
CA PRO A 307 12.47 8.96 -5.37
C PRO A 307 13.94 9.08 -5.77
N ALA A 308 14.83 8.61 -4.92
CA ALA A 308 16.27 8.51 -5.21
C ALA A 308 16.70 7.08 -5.60
N ASP A 309 15.85 6.09 -5.29
CA ASP A 309 16.11 4.68 -5.55
C ASP A 309 14.79 3.91 -5.65
N VAL A 310 14.73 2.85 -6.45
CA VAL A 310 13.53 2.01 -6.61
C VAL A 310 13.15 1.35 -5.28
N HIS A 311 14.13 1.00 -4.45
CA HIS A 311 13.94 0.37 -3.15
C HIS A 311 14.01 1.34 -1.98
N GLN A 312 13.90 2.66 -2.26
CA GLN A 312 13.92 3.69 -1.23
C GLN A 312 12.87 3.42 -0.15
N ARG A 313 13.28 3.49 1.12
CA ARG A 313 12.39 3.32 2.27
C ARG A 313 11.93 4.66 2.82
N VAL A 314 10.68 4.70 3.30
CA VAL A 314 10.07 5.88 3.90
C VAL A 314 9.26 5.51 5.15
N PRO A 315 9.08 6.45 6.08
CA PRO A 315 8.06 6.34 7.11
C PRO A 315 6.67 6.50 6.47
N VAL A 316 5.67 5.82 7.03
CA VAL A 316 4.30 5.87 6.50
C VAL A 316 3.32 6.19 7.62
N VAL A 317 2.50 7.20 7.37
CA VAL A 317 1.36 7.62 8.19
C VAL A 317 0.22 7.92 7.22
N MET A 318 -0.84 7.11 7.21
CA MET A 318 -1.94 7.35 6.27
C MET A 318 -3.30 6.88 6.80
N GLY A 319 -4.37 7.51 6.32
CA GLY A 319 -5.74 7.18 6.69
C GLY A 319 -6.62 8.40 6.90
N SER A 320 -7.45 8.37 7.95
CA SER A 320 -8.40 9.42 8.31
C SER A 320 -7.70 10.78 8.51
N ARG A 321 -8.19 11.77 7.77
CA ARG A 321 -7.56 13.08 7.60
C ARG A 321 -7.20 13.75 8.93
N ASN A 322 -8.13 13.81 9.87
CA ASN A 322 -7.93 14.54 11.13
C ASN A 322 -6.84 13.90 12.01
N GLU A 323 -6.67 12.59 11.92
CA GLU A 323 -5.64 11.87 12.66
C GLU A 323 -4.24 12.05 12.05
N VAL A 324 -4.13 11.98 10.73
CA VAL A 324 -2.86 12.20 10.03
C VAL A 324 -2.37 13.62 10.25
N LEU A 325 -3.23 14.63 10.04
CA LEU A 325 -2.88 16.04 10.25
C LEU A 325 -2.54 16.36 11.71
N ARG A 326 -3.13 15.66 12.67
CA ARG A 326 -2.77 15.78 14.09
C ARG A 326 -1.33 15.31 14.32
N LEU A 327 -0.96 14.15 13.76
CA LEU A 327 0.38 13.61 13.94
C LEU A 327 1.43 14.46 13.20
N GLU A 328 1.12 14.98 12.00
CA GLU A 328 1.99 15.96 11.32
C GLU A 328 2.25 17.20 12.19
N ARG A 329 1.21 17.76 12.81
CA ARG A 329 1.38 18.88 13.74
C ARG A 329 2.30 18.53 14.91
N TYR A 330 2.17 17.32 15.49
CA TYR A 330 3.06 16.91 16.57
C TYR A 330 4.52 16.80 16.13
N HIS A 331 4.77 16.32 14.90
CA HIS A 331 6.11 16.35 14.33
C HIS A 331 6.62 17.78 14.12
N GLN A 332 5.77 18.68 13.60
CA GLN A 332 6.14 20.08 13.40
C GLN A 332 6.44 20.81 14.73
N ASP A 333 5.63 20.57 15.76
CA ASP A 333 5.85 21.13 17.09
C ASP A 333 7.18 20.64 17.70
N TYR A 334 7.46 19.35 17.54
CA TYR A 334 8.71 18.74 17.98
C TYR A 334 9.92 19.31 17.23
N ASP A 335 9.88 19.34 15.90
CA ASP A 335 10.98 19.81 15.05
C ASP A 335 11.27 21.31 15.26
N THR A 336 10.26 22.10 15.66
CA THR A 336 10.40 23.55 15.97
C THR A 336 10.65 23.86 17.44
N GLY A 337 10.79 22.83 18.31
CA GLY A 337 11.01 23.00 19.75
C GLY A 337 9.81 23.55 20.52
N LYS A 338 8.60 23.48 19.92
CA LYS A 338 7.34 23.89 20.54
C LYS A 338 6.57 22.75 21.20
N ASP A 339 7.14 21.55 21.17
CA ASP A 339 6.49 20.35 21.73
C ASP A 339 6.34 20.49 23.24
N GLU A 340 5.09 20.59 23.72
CA GLU A 340 4.73 20.65 25.13
C GLU A 340 4.59 19.27 25.78
N SER A 341 5.07 18.21 25.13
CA SER A 341 4.99 16.82 25.64
C SER A 341 5.60 16.62 27.03
N GLY A 342 6.54 17.49 27.43
CA GLY A 342 7.08 17.54 28.82
C GLY A 342 6.13 18.15 29.86
N LYS A 343 5.02 18.77 29.44
CA LYS A 343 4.04 19.38 30.35
C LYS A 343 2.79 18.51 30.59
N SER A 344 2.67 17.39 29.87
CA SER A 344 1.59 16.44 30.16
C SER A 344 1.78 15.81 31.53
N PRO A 345 0.74 15.73 32.36
CA PRO A 345 0.79 15.07 33.67
C PRO A 345 1.31 13.64 33.62
N PHE A 346 1.22 12.98 32.46
CA PHE A 346 1.70 11.61 32.22
C PHE A 346 3.21 11.51 31.94
N PHE A 347 3.89 12.61 31.62
CA PHE A 347 5.33 12.68 31.39
C PHE A 347 6.10 13.45 32.46
N SER A 348 5.42 13.97 33.49
CA SER A 348 6.11 14.45 34.68
C SER A 348 6.76 13.27 35.37
N ASP A 349 8.05 13.34 35.61
CA ASP A 349 8.86 12.41 36.41
C ASP A 349 8.15 12.08 37.72
N ARG A 350 7.33 11.04 37.71
CA ARG A 350 7.06 10.30 38.93
C ARG A 350 8.23 9.33 39.09
N SER A 351 9.30 9.83 39.69
CA SER A 351 10.28 8.98 40.34
C SER A 351 9.54 8.13 41.38
N PHE A 352 9.22 6.90 41.02
CA PHE A 352 8.89 5.88 41.99
C PHE A 352 10.20 5.49 42.68
N TYR A 353 10.61 6.27 43.70
CA TYR A 353 11.42 5.79 44.77
C TYR A 353 10.45 5.41 45.90
N MET A 354 10.22 4.15 46.06
CA MET A 354 10.09 3.46 47.32
C MET A 354 10.64 2.05 47.15
#